data_c037b7a771632ce126d8199ce32e7373
#
_entry.id   c037b7a771632ce126d8199ce32e7373
#
_cell.length_a   1.000
_cell.length_b   1.000
_cell.length_c   1.000
_cell.angle_alpha   90.00
_cell.angle_beta   90.00
_cell.angle_gamma   90.00
#
_symmetry.space_group_name_H-M   'P 1'
#
loop_
_entity.id
_entity.type
_entity.pdbx_description
1 polymer ?
#
loop_
_entity_poly.entity_id
_entity_poly.type
_entity_poly.pdbx_seq_one_letter_code
_entity_poly.pdbx_strand_id
1 'polypeptide(L)'
;MSLRIEQRCEACKAQILVARSAYTGQWFRLNADDVPPRTRGALVLIGETAFTEPAGVAQLARSFPLDDATAHRELLDGYGWHLPHKVTCKGRM
;
A
#
# COMPACT_ATOMS: atom_id res chain seq x y z
N MET A 1 15.19 3.62 -8.43
CA MET A 1 15.27 2.21 -8.03
C MET A 1 14.27 1.94 -6.92
N SER A 2 13.52 0.88 -7.04
CA SER A 2 12.52 0.55 -6.04
C SER A 2 13.21 0.06 -4.76
N LEU A 3 12.72 0.56 -3.62
CA LEU A 3 13.20 0.13 -2.32
C LEU A 3 12.24 -0.84 -1.65
N ARG A 4 11.31 -1.40 -2.43
CA ARG A 4 10.36 -2.35 -1.88
C ARG A 4 11.08 -3.60 -1.42
N ILE A 5 10.77 -4.01 -0.21
CA ILE A 5 11.31 -5.23 0.38
C ILE A 5 10.27 -6.32 0.19
N GLU A 6 10.63 -7.34 -0.58
CA GLU A 6 9.76 -8.47 -0.84
C GLU A 6 10.18 -9.64 0.03
N GLN A 7 9.21 -10.26 0.67
CA GLN A 7 9.44 -11.41 1.53
C GLN A 7 8.38 -12.45 1.26
N ARG A 8 8.59 -13.64 1.80
CA ARG A 8 7.62 -14.72 1.74
C ARG A 8 7.14 -15.01 3.15
N CYS A 9 5.83 -15.06 3.35
CA CYS A 9 5.28 -15.40 4.66
C CYS A 9 5.63 -16.84 5.01
N GLU A 10 6.17 -17.05 6.19
CA GLU A 10 6.54 -18.39 6.63
C GLU A 10 5.31 -19.26 6.88
N ALA A 11 4.21 -18.66 7.27
CA ALA A 11 3.00 -19.40 7.62
C ALA A 11 2.23 -19.87 6.39
N CYS A 12 1.99 -18.98 5.43
CA CYS A 12 1.13 -19.29 4.27
C CYS A 12 1.88 -19.35 2.94
N LYS A 13 3.18 -19.03 2.95
CA LYS A 13 4.06 -19.05 1.77
C LYS A 13 3.71 -18.01 0.72
N ALA A 14 2.79 -17.09 1.00
CA ALA A 14 2.45 -16.03 0.07
C ALA A 14 3.56 -14.99 0.01
N GLN A 15 3.73 -14.37 -1.14
CA GLN A 15 4.65 -13.25 -1.26
C GLN A 15 4.06 -12.01 -0.60
N ILE A 16 4.88 -11.30 0.13
CA ILE A 16 4.47 -10.09 0.83
C ILE A 16 5.46 -8.97 0.56
N LEU A 17 4.99 -7.75 0.75
CA LEU A 17 5.80 -6.54 0.71
C LEU A 17 5.87 -5.97 2.12
N VAL A 18 7.03 -5.48 2.50
CA VAL A 18 7.19 -4.78 3.78
C VAL A 18 7.07 -3.29 3.49
N ALA A 19 6.16 -2.63 4.18
CA ALA A 19 5.89 -1.22 3.98
C ALA A 19 5.82 -0.50 5.32
N ARG A 20 6.04 0.80 5.29
CA ARG A 20 5.94 1.63 6.48
C ARG A 20 4.55 2.24 6.55
N SER A 21 3.94 2.21 7.73
CA SER A 21 2.65 2.87 7.93
C SER A 21 2.82 4.38 7.89
N ALA A 22 1.95 5.08 7.14
CA ALA A 22 1.94 6.53 7.11
C ALA A 22 1.49 7.13 8.45
N TYR A 23 0.83 6.35 9.27
CA TYR A 23 0.30 6.84 10.55
C TYR A 23 1.25 6.64 11.71
N THR A 24 1.82 5.44 11.81
CA THR A 24 2.64 5.08 12.98
C THR A 24 4.12 5.09 12.68
N GLY A 25 4.51 5.06 11.40
CA GLY A 25 5.89 4.93 11.01
C GLY A 25 6.46 3.53 11.20
N GLN A 26 5.66 2.59 11.68
CA GLN A 26 6.12 1.23 11.90
C GLN A 26 6.01 0.42 10.62
N TRP A 27 6.89 -0.57 10.48
CA TRP A 27 6.87 -1.48 9.35
C TRP A 27 5.81 -2.54 9.54
N PHE A 28 5.16 -2.92 8.45
CA PHE A 28 4.16 -3.97 8.47
C PHE A 28 4.11 -4.65 7.10
N ARG A 29 3.31 -5.70 7.00
CA ARG A 29 3.29 -6.55 5.82
C ARG A 29 2.02 -6.35 5.01
N LEU A 30 2.21 -6.22 3.70
CA LEU A 30 1.12 -6.15 2.73
C LEU A 30 1.24 -7.36 1.80
N ASN A 31 0.12 -7.79 1.23
CA ASN A 31 0.18 -8.79 0.17
C ASN A 31 0.88 -8.18 -1.04
N ALA A 32 1.73 -8.98 -1.70
CA ALA A 32 2.43 -8.52 -2.89
C ALA A 32 1.49 -8.33 -4.07
N ASP A 33 0.37 -9.06 -4.10
CA ASP A 33 -0.59 -8.95 -5.20
C ASP A 33 -1.38 -7.65 -5.12
N ASP A 34 -1.55 -7.01 -6.27
CA ASP A 34 -2.38 -5.82 -6.37
C ASP A 34 -3.85 -6.19 -6.28
N VAL A 35 -4.63 -5.28 -5.73
CA VAL A 35 -6.09 -5.37 -5.78
C VAL A 35 -6.62 -4.11 -6.48
N PRO A 36 -7.87 -4.15 -6.97
CA PRO A 36 -8.44 -2.95 -7.59
C PRO A 36 -8.45 -1.76 -6.63
N PRO A 37 -8.30 -0.54 -7.16
CA PRO A 37 -8.38 0.65 -6.31
C PRO A 37 -9.70 0.66 -5.53
N ARG A 38 -9.62 1.17 -4.31
CA ARG A 38 -10.78 1.27 -3.41
C ARG A 38 -11.33 -0.06 -2.94
N THR A 39 -10.58 -1.14 -3.10
CA THR A 39 -10.94 -2.40 -2.47
C THR A 39 -10.99 -2.17 -0.96
N ARG A 40 -12.04 -2.67 -0.33
CA ARG A 40 -12.25 -2.46 1.10
C ARG A 40 -11.06 -2.97 1.90
N GLY A 41 -10.51 -2.10 2.73
CA GLY A 41 -9.36 -2.43 3.56
C GLY A 41 -8.01 -2.30 2.87
N ALA A 42 -7.98 -2.01 1.56
CA ALA A 42 -6.72 -1.87 0.84
C ALA A 42 -6.06 -0.54 1.16
N LEU A 43 -4.73 -0.56 1.11
CA LEU A 43 -3.90 0.63 1.26
C LEU A 43 -3.15 0.86 -0.05
N VAL A 44 -2.89 2.12 -0.36
CA VAL A 44 -2.13 2.48 -1.54
C VAL A 44 -0.66 2.63 -1.15
N LEU A 45 0.22 2.07 -1.98
CA LEU A 45 1.65 2.09 -1.71
C LEU A 45 2.31 3.17 -2.55
N ILE A 46 2.87 4.17 -1.88
CA ILE A 46 3.62 5.25 -2.52
C ILE A 46 5.07 5.13 -2.02
N GLY A 47 5.97 4.69 -2.91
CA GLY A 47 7.31 4.36 -2.51
C GLY A 47 7.28 3.14 -1.58
N GLU A 48 7.77 3.31 -0.36
CA GLU A 48 7.76 2.24 0.64
C GLU A 48 6.77 2.52 1.77
N THR A 49 5.89 3.51 1.60
CA THR A 49 4.92 3.91 2.62
C THR A 49 3.51 3.62 2.15
N ALA A 50 2.70 3.04 3.04
CA ALA A 50 1.31 2.69 2.76
C ALA A 50 0.38 3.74 3.34
N PHE A 51 -0.56 4.19 2.52
CA PHE A 51 -1.50 5.26 2.86
C PHE A 51 -2.94 4.78 2.66
N THR A 52 -3.86 5.35 3.44
CA THR A 52 -5.28 5.29 3.07
C THR A 52 -5.52 6.22 1.89
N GLU A 53 -6.69 6.10 1.25
CA GLU A 53 -7.00 6.93 0.09
C GLU A 53 -6.88 8.43 0.39
N PRO A 54 -7.52 8.98 1.43
CA PRO A 54 -7.41 10.43 1.69
C PRO A 54 -5.98 10.87 1.99
N ALA A 55 -5.24 10.07 2.76
CA ALA A 55 -3.86 10.41 3.10
C ALA A 55 -2.97 10.34 1.87
N GLY A 56 -3.23 9.38 0.97
CA GLY A 56 -2.47 9.26 -0.27
C GLY A 56 -2.68 10.44 -1.19
N VAL A 57 -3.93 10.90 -1.32
CA VAL A 57 -4.23 12.10 -2.12
C VAL A 57 -3.47 13.30 -1.58
N ALA A 58 -3.51 13.51 -0.26
CA ALA A 58 -2.80 14.62 0.37
C ALA A 58 -1.29 14.52 0.14
N GLN A 59 -0.75 13.31 0.19
CA GLN A 59 0.68 13.11 -0.03
C GLN A 59 1.08 13.45 -1.46
N LEU A 60 0.29 13.01 -2.44
CA LEU A 60 0.60 13.31 -3.84
C LEU A 60 0.47 14.80 -4.14
N ALA A 61 -0.57 15.42 -3.61
CA ALA A 61 -0.78 16.87 -3.82
C ALA A 61 0.36 17.68 -3.23
N ARG A 62 0.98 17.18 -2.17
CA ARG A 62 2.08 17.85 -1.49
C ARG A 62 3.41 17.59 -2.18
N SER A 63 3.62 16.37 -2.64
CA SER A 63 4.88 15.96 -3.27
C SER A 63 5.02 16.50 -4.69
N PHE A 64 3.90 16.64 -5.39
CA PHE A 64 3.82 17.19 -6.73
C PHE A 64 2.81 18.33 -6.71
N PRO A 65 3.04 19.40 -7.46
CA PRO A 65 2.12 20.53 -7.43
C PRO A 65 0.83 20.22 -8.19
N LEU A 66 0.05 19.27 -7.67
CA LEU A 66 -1.19 18.81 -8.27
C LEU A 66 -2.38 19.33 -7.47
N ASP A 67 -3.50 19.57 -8.15
CA ASP A 67 -4.75 19.80 -7.45
C ASP A 67 -5.29 18.47 -6.92
N ASP A 68 -6.29 18.54 -6.04
CA ASP A 68 -6.83 17.36 -5.39
C ASP A 68 -7.42 16.37 -6.39
N ALA A 69 -8.10 16.87 -7.42
CA ALA A 69 -8.73 16.00 -8.41
C ALA A 69 -7.69 15.24 -9.21
N THR A 70 -6.62 15.91 -9.62
CA THR A 70 -5.52 15.26 -10.36
C THR A 70 -4.77 14.28 -9.47
N ALA A 71 -4.49 14.67 -8.24
CA ALA A 71 -3.82 13.78 -7.29
C ALA A 71 -4.64 12.53 -7.04
N HIS A 72 -5.96 12.67 -6.91
CA HIS A 72 -6.84 11.54 -6.69
C HIS A 72 -6.84 10.58 -7.89
N ARG A 73 -6.89 11.13 -9.10
CA ARG A 73 -6.84 10.33 -10.33
C ARG A 73 -5.52 9.55 -10.41
N GLU A 74 -4.40 10.21 -10.13
CA GLU A 74 -3.10 9.56 -10.16
C GLU A 74 -3.03 8.45 -9.11
N LEU A 75 -3.61 8.68 -7.94
CA LEU A 75 -3.62 7.67 -6.90
C LEU A 75 -4.36 6.41 -7.32
N LEU A 76 -5.48 6.58 -8.03
CA LEU A 76 -6.28 5.44 -8.47
C LEU A 76 -5.63 4.71 -9.64
N ASP A 77 -4.95 5.41 -10.54
CA ASP A 77 -4.48 4.84 -11.79
C ASP A 77 -2.99 4.50 -11.79
N GLY A 78 -2.19 5.21 -11.02
CA GLY A 78 -0.74 5.14 -11.10
C GLY A 78 -0.03 4.41 -9.98
N TYR A 79 -0.75 3.92 -8.98
CA TYR A 79 -0.13 3.29 -7.80
C TYR A 79 -0.77 1.96 -7.48
N GLY A 80 0.00 1.08 -6.85
CA GLY A 80 -0.49 -0.21 -6.45
C GLY A 80 -1.31 -0.15 -5.16
N TRP A 81 -2.39 -0.92 -5.12
CA TRP A 81 -3.24 -1.05 -3.94
C TRP A 81 -3.09 -2.47 -3.40
N HIS A 82 -2.89 -2.60 -2.11
CA HIS A 82 -2.60 -3.89 -1.49
C HIS A 82 -3.37 -4.04 -0.18
N LEU A 83 -3.77 -5.28 0.10
CA LEU A 83 -4.41 -5.59 1.38
C LEU A 83 -3.34 -5.90 2.42
N PRO A 84 -3.56 -5.54 3.69
CA PRO A 84 -2.68 -5.98 4.77
C PRO A 84 -2.63 -7.50 4.81
N HIS A 85 -1.43 -8.06 4.91
CA HIS A 85 -1.26 -9.51 4.82
C HIS A 85 -2.00 -10.25 5.94
N LYS A 86 -2.04 -9.69 7.14
CA LYS A 86 -2.69 -10.35 8.27
C LYS A 86 -4.17 -10.64 8.03
N VAL A 87 -4.80 -9.88 7.12
CA VAL A 87 -6.22 -10.05 6.82
C VAL A 87 -6.46 -11.32 6.01
N THR A 88 -5.50 -11.70 5.17
CA THR A 88 -5.65 -12.80 4.22
C THR A 88 -4.75 -13.99 4.50
N CYS A 89 -3.94 -13.94 5.54
CA CYS A 89 -2.99 -15.01 5.83
C CYS A 89 -3.74 -16.27 6.29
N LYS A 90 -3.69 -17.31 5.47
CA LYS A 90 -4.41 -18.56 5.73
C LYS A 90 -3.61 -19.54 6.56
N GLY A 91 -2.32 -19.36 6.67
CA GLY A 91 -1.47 -20.22 7.47
C GLY A 91 -1.48 -19.91 8.96
N ARG A 92 -2.19 -18.87 9.34
CA ARG A 92 -2.24 -18.44 10.73
C ARG A 92 -3.28 -19.24 11.48
N MET A 93 -2.90 -19.75 12.60
CA MET A 93 -3.79 -20.49 13.49
C MET A 93 -4.37 -19.57 14.55
#